data_e4a87148afd3992896366816b1d64299
#
_entry.id   e4a87148afd3992896366816b1d64299
#
_cell.length_a   1.000
_cell.length_b   1.000
_cell.length_c   1.000
_cell.angle_alpha   90.00
_cell.angle_beta   90.00
_cell.angle_gamma   90.00
#
_symmetry.space_group_name_H-M   'P 1'
#
loop_
_entity.id
_entity.type
_entity.pdbx_description
1 polymer ?
#
loop_
_entity_poly.entity_id
_entity_poly.type
_entity_poly.pdbx_seq_one_letter_code
_entity_poly.pdbx_strand_id
1 'polypeptide(L)'
;MRSAKVSRNTLETQITVELNLDGSGQAKFDTGLPFLDHMLDQIARHGLLDINILAKGDLHIDAHHTVEDIGITLGQAFNQAIGDKKGLRRYGHAYVPLDESLSRAVLNISGRPGLVFNCEFVRDSIGEFDVDLVNEFFQGFVNHALVTLHIDNLAGNNAHHQAETIFKAFGRALRMALEIDPRMAGVMPSTKGTL
;
A
#
# COMPACT_ATOMS: atom_id res chain seq x y z
N MET A 1 -9.22 12.89 13.22
CA MET A 1 -8.42 11.66 13.10
C MET A 1 -8.87 10.96 11.83
N ARG A 2 -7.97 10.76 10.89
CA ARG A 2 -8.25 10.10 9.59
C ARG A 2 -8.10 8.59 9.75
N SER A 3 -9.18 7.93 10.17
CA SER A 3 -9.16 6.49 10.44
C SER A 3 -10.39 5.79 9.89
N ALA A 4 -10.26 4.50 9.61
CA ALA A 4 -11.35 3.66 9.14
C ALA A 4 -11.17 2.22 9.63
N LYS A 5 -12.29 1.52 9.73
CA LYS A 5 -12.34 0.07 9.91
C LYS A 5 -13.23 -0.53 8.83
N VAL A 6 -12.68 -1.43 8.04
CA VAL A 6 -13.39 -2.11 6.95
C VAL A 6 -13.29 -3.61 7.14
N SER A 7 -14.40 -4.30 6.95
CA SER A 7 -14.44 -5.77 6.88
C SER A 7 -15.02 -6.18 5.54
N ARG A 8 -14.33 -7.10 4.86
CA ARG A 8 -14.72 -7.72 3.60
C ARG A 8 -14.79 -9.23 3.80
N ASN A 9 -15.95 -9.78 3.54
CA ASN A 9 -16.18 -11.22 3.64
C ASN A 9 -16.73 -11.72 2.31
N THR A 10 -16.05 -12.72 1.74
CA THR A 10 -16.44 -13.45 0.55
C THR A 10 -16.58 -14.94 0.87
N LEU A 11 -16.79 -15.77 -0.12
CA LEU A 11 -16.72 -17.23 0.06
C LEU A 11 -15.28 -17.73 0.19
N GLU A 12 -14.30 -16.93 -0.23
CA GLU A 12 -12.88 -17.27 -0.30
C GLU A 12 -12.08 -16.68 0.88
N THR A 13 -12.47 -15.47 1.34
CA THR A 13 -11.72 -14.71 2.33
C THR A 13 -12.61 -14.03 3.37
N GLN A 14 -12.05 -13.82 4.57
CA GLN A 14 -12.61 -12.99 5.63
C GLN A 14 -11.51 -12.04 6.10
N ILE A 15 -11.66 -10.75 5.82
CA ILE A 15 -10.60 -9.76 6.07
C ILE A 15 -11.16 -8.58 6.84
N THR A 16 -10.45 -8.16 7.87
CA THR A 16 -10.70 -6.92 8.60
C THR A 16 -9.44 -6.08 8.63
N VAL A 17 -9.58 -4.83 8.24
CA VAL A 17 -8.52 -3.81 8.26
C VAL A 17 -8.95 -2.66 9.16
N GLU A 18 -8.10 -2.31 10.12
CA GLU A 18 -8.18 -1.05 10.87
C GLU A 18 -6.99 -0.18 10.48
N LEU A 19 -7.26 1.04 10.03
CA LEU A 19 -6.26 1.97 9.51
C LEU A 19 -6.41 3.33 10.18
N ASN A 20 -5.28 3.89 10.65
CA ASN A 20 -5.16 5.28 11.07
C ASN A 20 -4.05 5.95 10.26
N LEU A 21 -4.40 6.95 9.44
CA LEU A 21 -3.48 7.70 8.60
C LEU A 21 -2.62 8.71 9.39
N ASP A 22 -3.05 9.05 10.61
CA ASP A 22 -2.33 9.96 11.51
C ASP A 22 -1.62 9.18 12.63
N GLY A 23 -1.12 7.98 12.30
CA GLY A 23 -0.50 7.04 13.23
C GLY A 23 0.95 7.32 13.55
N SER A 24 1.57 6.34 14.20
CA SER A 24 2.98 6.34 14.61
C SER A 24 3.79 5.16 14.05
N GLY A 25 3.20 4.36 13.17
CA GLY A 25 3.81 3.17 12.59
C GLY A 25 3.59 1.91 13.44
N GLN A 26 2.51 1.87 14.23
CA GLN A 26 2.14 0.68 15.00
C GLN A 26 1.34 -0.28 14.13
N ALA A 27 1.67 -1.57 14.20
CA ALA A 27 1.03 -2.52 13.34
C ALA A 27 0.84 -3.89 14.02
N LYS A 28 -0.22 -4.59 13.56
CA LYS A 28 -0.44 -5.99 13.88
C LYS A 28 -1.02 -6.69 12.66
N PHE A 29 -0.34 -7.74 12.22
CA PHE A 29 -0.76 -8.53 11.06
C PHE A 29 -0.93 -9.99 11.44
N ASP A 30 -1.98 -10.60 10.93
CA ASP A 30 -2.26 -12.02 11.00
C ASP A 30 -2.96 -12.43 9.70
N THR A 31 -2.15 -12.63 8.66
CA THR A 31 -2.64 -12.94 7.31
C THR A 31 -2.47 -14.42 6.94
N GLY A 32 -1.70 -15.18 7.72
CA GLY A 32 -1.27 -16.51 7.36
C GLY A 32 -0.12 -16.55 6.35
N LEU A 33 0.39 -15.39 5.94
CA LEU A 33 1.47 -15.22 4.97
C LEU A 33 2.62 -14.40 5.59
N PRO A 34 3.61 -15.04 6.24
CA PRO A 34 4.63 -14.33 7.02
C PRO A 34 5.43 -13.30 6.21
N PHE A 35 5.70 -13.57 4.92
CA PHE A 35 6.39 -12.61 4.08
C PHE A 35 5.53 -11.38 3.78
N LEU A 36 4.22 -11.56 3.55
CA LEU A 36 3.30 -10.43 3.36
C LEU A 36 3.19 -9.60 4.65
N ASP A 37 3.08 -10.23 5.82
CA ASP A 37 3.07 -9.53 7.11
C ASP A 37 4.31 -8.64 7.26
N HIS A 38 5.49 -9.17 6.88
CA HIS A 38 6.73 -8.41 6.88
C HIS A 38 6.68 -7.22 5.90
N MET A 39 6.11 -7.40 4.72
CA MET A 39 5.97 -6.32 3.72
C MET A 39 4.97 -5.25 4.18
N LEU A 40 3.85 -5.64 4.77
CA LEU A 40 2.86 -4.72 5.33
C LEU A 40 3.44 -3.89 6.49
N ASP A 41 4.33 -4.48 7.32
CA ASP A 41 5.03 -3.75 8.37
C ASP A 41 5.94 -2.65 7.80
N GLN A 42 6.51 -2.84 6.60
CA GLN A 42 7.28 -1.78 5.92
C GLN A 42 6.38 -0.59 5.56
N ILE A 43 5.15 -0.85 5.11
CA ILE A 43 4.18 0.23 4.82
C ILE A 43 3.84 0.99 6.10
N ALA A 44 3.47 0.29 7.16
CA ALA A 44 3.09 0.89 8.43
C ALA A 44 4.23 1.73 9.01
N ARG A 45 5.40 1.13 9.14
CA ARG A 45 6.60 1.74 9.76
C ARG A 45 7.08 2.96 9.00
N HIS A 46 7.26 2.84 7.69
CA HIS A 46 7.82 3.91 6.86
C HIS A 46 6.77 4.95 6.46
N GLY A 47 5.49 4.56 6.45
CA GLY A 47 4.35 5.44 6.25
C GLY A 47 3.93 6.23 7.49
N LEU A 48 4.38 5.82 8.71
CA LEU A 48 3.85 6.26 9.99
C LEU A 48 2.33 6.08 10.09
N LEU A 49 1.84 4.96 9.56
CA LEU A 49 0.44 4.55 9.62
C LEU A 49 0.26 3.54 10.74
N ASP A 50 -0.83 3.60 11.49
CA ASP A 50 -1.18 2.48 12.34
C ASP A 50 -2.11 1.54 11.55
N ILE A 51 -1.72 0.27 11.41
CA ILE A 51 -2.42 -0.69 10.56
C ILE A 51 -2.59 -2.01 11.30
N ASN A 52 -3.84 -2.46 11.47
CA ASN A 52 -4.13 -3.81 11.94
C ASN A 52 -4.88 -4.58 10.84
N ILE A 53 -4.38 -5.75 10.47
CA ILE A 53 -5.00 -6.64 9.48
C ILE A 53 -5.14 -8.03 10.07
N LEU A 54 -6.39 -8.51 10.08
CA LEU A 54 -6.72 -9.89 10.33
C LEU A 54 -7.31 -10.46 9.04
N ALA A 55 -6.69 -11.48 8.49
CA ALA A 55 -7.17 -12.15 7.28
C ALA A 55 -7.21 -13.67 7.48
N LYS A 56 -8.29 -14.27 6.98
CA LYS A 56 -8.43 -15.71 6.86
C LYS A 56 -8.90 -15.99 5.43
N GLY A 57 -8.05 -16.62 4.65
CA GLY A 57 -8.36 -16.99 3.27
C GLY A 57 -8.18 -18.47 2.99
N ASP A 58 -8.46 -18.85 1.76
CA ASP A 58 -8.40 -20.20 1.22
C ASP A 58 -6.98 -20.62 0.81
N LEU A 59 -6.00 -20.38 1.69
CA LEU A 59 -4.56 -20.65 1.46
C LEU A 59 -4.24 -22.11 1.08
N HIS A 60 -5.21 -23.03 1.21
CA HIS A 60 -5.07 -24.40 0.73
C HIS A 60 -5.15 -24.49 -0.81
N ILE A 61 -5.66 -23.46 -1.47
CA ILE A 61 -5.62 -23.31 -2.94
C ILE A 61 -4.28 -22.66 -3.31
N ASP A 62 -4.12 -21.39 -2.99
CA ASP A 62 -2.90 -20.60 -3.04
C ASP A 62 -3.07 -19.29 -2.24
N ALA A 63 -2.14 -18.36 -2.36
CA ALA A 63 -2.18 -17.09 -1.66
C ALA A 63 -2.88 -15.94 -2.44
N HIS A 64 -3.28 -16.16 -3.69
CA HIS A 64 -3.75 -15.12 -4.62
C HIS A 64 -4.96 -14.36 -4.03
N HIS A 65 -6.05 -15.07 -3.75
CA HIS A 65 -7.28 -14.45 -3.24
C HIS A 65 -7.05 -13.67 -1.94
N THR A 66 -6.21 -14.21 -1.06
CA THR A 66 -5.89 -13.57 0.23
C THR A 66 -5.13 -12.26 0.02
N VAL A 67 -4.10 -12.27 -0.82
CA VAL A 67 -3.26 -11.09 -1.09
C VAL A 67 -4.05 -10.01 -1.81
N GLU A 68 -4.79 -10.36 -2.87
CA GLU A 68 -5.64 -9.44 -3.62
C GLU A 68 -6.68 -8.78 -2.69
N ASP A 69 -7.42 -9.59 -1.93
CA ASP A 69 -8.48 -9.10 -1.05
C ASP A 69 -7.96 -8.26 0.13
N ILE A 70 -6.74 -8.50 0.60
CA ILE A 70 -6.05 -7.60 1.56
C ILE A 70 -5.77 -6.26 0.89
N GLY A 71 -5.25 -6.24 -0.34
CA GLY A 71 -5.05 -5.01 -1.11
C GLY A 71 -6.34 -4.23 -1.30
N ILE A 72 -7.42 -4.91 -1.72
CA ILE A 72 -8.77 -4.35 -1.88
C ILE A 72 -9.25 -3.71 -0.57
N THR A 73 -9.21 -4.47 0.53
CA THR A 73 -9.76 -4.02 1.82
C THR A 73 -8.96 -2.87 2.40
N LEU A 74 -7.63 -2.90 2.26
CA LEU A 74 -6.76 -1.79 2.66
C LEU A 74 -7.01 -0.55 1.80
N GLY A 75 -7.23 -0.71 0.50
CA GLY A 75 -7.60 0.38 -0.41
C GLY A 75 -8.93 1.02 -0.03
N GLN A 76 -9.94 0.22 0.31
CA GLN A 76 -11.23 0.70 0.81
C GLN A 76 -11.09 1.46 2.13
N ALA A 77 -10.31 0.93 3.08
CA ALA A 77 -10.04 1.60 4.35
C ALA A 77 -9.30 2.94 4.14
N PHE A 78 -8.34 2.96 3.22
CA PHE A 78 -7.62 4.18 2.85
C PHE A 78 -8.56 5.24 2.27
N ASN A 79 -9.39 4.88 1.29
CA ASN A 79 -10.33 5.81 0.65
C ASN A 79 -11.35 6.36 1.66
N GLN A 80 -11.80 5.53 2.60
CA GLN A 80 -12.70 5.97 3.67
C GLN A 80 -12.00 6.90 4.68
N ALA A 81 -10.78 6.56 5.09
CA ALA A 81 -10.03 7.32 6.10
C ALA A 81 -9.59 8.70 5.60
N ILE A 82 -9.27 8.83 4.31
CA ILE A 82 -8.70 10.06 3.75
C ILE A 82 -9.69 11.22 3.71
N GLY A 83 -10.99 10.95 3.71
CA GLY A 83 -12.03 11.97 3.75
C GLY A 83 -12.08 12.87 2.52
N ASP A 84 -12.27 14.17 2.73
CA ASP A 84 -12.50 15.16 1.67
C ASP A 84 -11.23 15.62 0.93
N LYS A 85 -10.06 15.14 1.31
CA LYS A 85 -8.75 15.41 0.70
C LYS A 85 -8.27 16.86 0.71
N LYS A 86 -8.97 17.76 1.41
CA LYS A 86 -8.56 19.17 1.50
C LYS A 86 -7.28 19.33 2.30
N GLY A 87 -6.43 20.23 1.84
CA GLY A 87 -5.16 20.54 2.49
C GLY A 87 -4.08 19.48 2.36
N LEU A 88 -4.31 18.38 1.64
CA LEU A 88 -3.30 17.36 1.42
C LEU A 88 -2.19 17.87 0.49
N ARG A 89 -0.97 17.39 0.69
CA ARG A 89 0.09 17.49 -0.33
C ARG A 89 -0.29 16.80 -1.62
N ARG A 90 -1.09 15.73 -1.54
CA ARG A 90 -1.63 14.99 -2.67
C ARG A 90 -0.62 14.14 -3.43
N TYR A 91 0.58 14.67 -3.69
CA TYR A 91 1.65 13.97 -4.39
C TYR A 91 2.72 13.54 -3.41
N GLY A 92 3.16 12.29 -3.53
CA GLY A 92 4.26 11.78 -2.76
C GLY A 92 5.17 10.92 -3.62
N HIS A 93 6.45 10.93 -3.29
CA HIS A 93 7.43 10.10 -3.95
C HIS A 93 8.55 9.71 -2.99
N ALA A 94 9.20 8.59 -3.26
CA ALA A 94 10.38 8.18 -2.55
C ALA A 94 11.27 7.29 -3.42
N TYR A 95 12.57 7.43 -3.23
CA TYR A 95 13.58 6.47 -3.63
C TYR A 95 14.09 5.79 -2.38
N VAL A 96 14.08 4.47 -2.33
CA VAL A 96 14.51 3.73 -1.16
C VAL A 96 15.51 2.65 -1.58
N PRO A 97 16.76 2.70 -1.10
CA PRO A 97 17.73 1.65 -1.28
C PRO A 97 17.65 0.62 -0.14
N LEU A 98 18.03 -0.60 -0.44
CA LEU A 98 18.41 -1.64 0.50
C LEU A 98 19.56 -2.43 -0.14
N ASP A 99 20.75 -2.25 0.40
CA ASP A 99 21.99 -2.79 -0.16
C ASP A 99 22.10 -2.50 -1.68
N GLU A 100 22.05 -3.52 -2.52
CA GLU A 100 22.15 -3.40 -3.99
C GLU A 100 20.85 -3.06 -4.68
N SER A 101 19.72 -3.13 -3.96
CA SER A 101 18.39 -2.86 -4.53
C SER A 101 17.99 -1.40 -4.34
N LEU A 102 17.34 -0.85 -5.36
CA LEU A 102 16.80 0.52 -5.35
C LEU A 102 15.44 0.53 -6.00
N SER A 103 14.42 0.97 -5.29
CA SER A 103 13.09 1.19 -5.85
C SER A 103 12.63 2.62 -5.71
N ARG A 104 11.77 3.04 -6.63
CA ARG A 104 11.06 4.31 -6.64
C ARG A 104 9.55 4.06 -6.58
N ALA A 105 8.85 4.81 -5.75
CA ALA A 105 7.39 4.91 -5.78
C ALA A 105 6.97 6.37 -5.97
N VAL A 106 6.00 6.62 -6.85
CA VAL A 106 5.39 7.95 -7.08
C VAL A 106 3.88 7.80 -7.00
N LEU A 107 3.25 8.57 -6.10
CA LEU A 107 1.84 8.48 -5.78
C LEU A 107 1.13 9.81 -6.04
N ASN A 108 -0.06 9.72 -6.62
CA ASN A 108 -1.01 10.82 -6.73
C ASN A 108 -2.37 10.40 -6.16
N ILE A 109 -2.83 11.09 -5.14
CA ILE A 109 -4.20 10.94 -4.62
C ILE A 109 -5.14 11.64 -5.60
N SER A 110 -5.46 10.91 -6.68
CA SER A 110 -6.10 11.48 -7.87
C SER A 110 -7.62 11.32 -7.92
N GLY A 111 -8.19 10.48 -7.04
CA GLY A 111 -9.59 10.04 -7.16
C GLY A 111 -9.84 9.08 -8.32
N ARG A 112 -8.80 8.59 -8.98
CA ARG A 112 -8.86 7.64 -10.10
C ARG A 112 -7.81 6.54 -9.95
N PRO A 113 -8.18 5.27 -10.17
CA PRO A 113 -7.22 4.17 -10.13
C PRO A 113 -6.27 4.21 -11.33
N GLY A 114 -5.02 3.86 -11.08
CA GLY A 114 -4.01 3.67 -12.13
C GLY A 114 -2.73 3.11 -11.52
N LEU A 115 -2.31 1.93 -11.98
CA LEU A 115 -1.05 1.31 -11.57
C LEU A 115 -0.13 1.18 -12.77
N VAL A 116 1.11 1.63 -12.58
CA VAL A 116 2.25 1.29 -13.44
C VAL A 116 3.27 0.57 -12.55
N PHE A 117 3.52 -0.69 -12.84
CA PHE A 117 4.38 -1.54 -12.05
C PHE A 117 5.51 -2.11 -12.93
N ASN A 118 6.72 -1.61 -12.72
CA ASN A 118 7.92 -1.98 -13.46
C ASN A 118 8.93 -2.64 -12.51
N CYS A 119 8.76 -3.93 -12.29
CA CYS A 119 9.71 -4.75 -11.55
C CYS A 119 9.80 -6.12 -12.21
N GLU A 120 11.00 -6.49 -12.63
CA GLU A 120 11.33 -7.85 -13.02
C GLU A 120 12.06 -8.50 -11.84
N PHE A 121 11.35 -9.35 -11.11
CA PHE A 121 11.96 -10.07 -10.01
C PHE A 121 12.96 -11.11 -10.52
N VAL A 122 14.09 -11.20 -9.83
CA VAL A 122 15.16 -12.14 -10.19
C VAL A 122 14.86 -13.61 -9.86
N ARG A 123 13.73 -13.87 -9.22
CA ARG A 123 13.18 -15.19 -8.86
C ARG A 123 11.67 -15.14 -8.85
N ASP A 124 11.03 -16.29 -9.05
CA ASP A 124 9.57 -16.41 -9.07
C ASP A 124 8.97 -16.48 -7.65
N SER A 125 9.80 -16.72 -6.61
CA SER A 125 9.32 -16.82 -5.23
C SER A 125 10.33 -16.33 -4.19
N ILE A 126 9.82 -15.91 -3.03
CA ILE A 126 10.59 -15.57 -1.83
C ILE A 126 10.06 -16.47 -0.70
N GLY A 127 10.80 -17.55 -0.40
CA GLY A 127 10.25 -18.65 0.40
C GLY A 127 9.06 -19.28 -0.32
N GLU A 128 7.91 -19.31 0.32
CA GLU A 128 6.65 -19.82 -0.24
C GLU A 128 5.78 -18.72 -0.88
N PHE A 129 6.25 -17.48 -0.89
CA PHE A 129 5.51 -16.33 -1.42
C PHE A 129 5.86 -16.12 -2.91
N ASP A 130 4.87 -16.22 -3.79
CA ASP A 130 4.98 -15.91 -5.21
C ASP A 130 5.13 -14.40 -5.40
N VAL A 131 6.15 -13.98 -6.16
CA VAL A 131 6.46 -12.56 -6.38
C VAL A 131 5.41 -11.84 -7.23
N ASP A 132 4.66 -12.54 -8.06
CA ASP A 132 3.56 -11.96 -8.85
C ASP A 132 2.48 -11.35 -7.94
N LEU A 133 2.34 -11.88 -6.72
CA LEU A 133 1.39 -11.38 -5.74
C LEU A 133 1.71 -9.96 -5.25
N VAL A 134 2.93 -9.47 -5.43
CA VAL A 134 3.29 -8.07 -5.15
C VAL A 134 2.49 -7.14 -6.05
N ASN A 135 2.42 -7.44 -7.35
CA ASN A 135 1.61 -6.67 -8.29
C ASN A 135 0.11 -6.74 -7.94
N GLU A 136 -0.40 -7.94 -7.63
CA GLU A 136 -1.81 -8.14 -7.28
C GLU A 136 -2.22 -7.35 -6.03
N PHE A 137 -1.36 -7.32 -5.00
CA PHE A 137 -1.58 -6.47 -3.82
C PHE A 137 -1.74 -5.00 -4.19
N PHE A 138 -0.81 -4.44 -4.99
CA PHE A 138 -0.86 -3.03 -5.38
C PHE A 138 -2.02 -2.73 -6.32
N GLN A 139 -2.38 -3.66 -7.21
CA GLN A 139 -3.54 -3.51 -8.08
C GLN A 139 -4.84 -3.46 -7.28
N GLY A 140 -5.02 -4.38 -6.34
CA GLY A 140 -6.16 -4.38 -5.42
C GLY A 140 -6.25 -3.08 -4.62
N PHE A 141 -5.13 -2.63 -4.06
CA PHE A 141 -5.06 -1.37 -3.31
C PHE A 141 -5.42 -0.16 -4.18
N VAL A 142 -4.75 0.02 -5.31
CA VAL A 142 -4.92 1.18 -6.20
C VAL A 142 -6.35 1.31 -6.70
N ASN A 143 -6.98 0.20 -7.08
CA ASN A 143 -8.34 0.17 -7.59
C ASN A 143 -9.37 0.66 -6.57
N HIS A 144 -9.12 0.45 -5.28
CA HIS A 144 -10.07 0.78 -4.21
C HIS A 144 -9.69 2.01 -3.39
N ALA A 145 -8.40 2.35 -3.35
CA ALA A 145 -7.91 3.62 -2.80
C ALA A 145 -8.17 4.80 -3.75
N LEU A 146 -8.46 4.54 -5.02
CA LEU A 146 -8.66 5.54 -6.09
C LEU A 146 -7.44 6.47 -6.21
N VAL A 147 -6.26 5.88 -6.29
CA VAL A 147 -4.99 6.59 -6.45
C VAL A 147 -4.30 6.19 -7.76
N THR A 148 -3.41 7.05 -8.25
CA THR A 148 -2.47 6.70 -9.31
C THR A 148 -1.12 6.40 -8.67
N LEU A 149 -0.55 5.23 -8.95
CA LEU A 149 0.70 4.76 -8.38
C LEU A 149 1.64 4.26 -9.47
N HIS A 150 2.86 4.76 -9.47
CA HIS A 150 3.95 4.25 -10.29
C HIS A 150 5.01 3.65 -9.37
N ILE A 151 5.40 2.41 -9.63
CA ILE A 151 6.46 1.68 -8.94
C ILE A 151 7.48 1.22 -9.97
N ASP A 152 8.74 1.54 -9.71
CA ASP A 152 9.86 1.05 -10.50
C ASP A 152 10.92 0.46 -9.58
N ASN A 153 11.33 -0.79 -9.82
CA ASN A 153 12.58 -1.30 -9.29
C ASN A 153 13.69 -0.95 -10.28
N LEU A 154 14.59 -0.07 -9.86
CA LEU A 154 15.63 0.52 -10.72
C LEU A 154 16.93 -0.30 -10.72
N ALA A 155 17.17 -1.06 -9.64
CA ALA A 155 18.30 -1.96 -9.47
C ALA A 155 17.95 -3.01 -8.41
N GLY A 156 18.58 -4.16 -8.47
CA GLY A 156 18.45 -5.23 -7.48
C GLY A 156 18.71 -6.60 -8.11
N ASN A 157 19.35 -7.48 -7.33
CA ASN A 157 19.60 -8.87 -7.71
C ASN A 157 19.20 -9.87 -6.61
N ASN A 158 18.45 -9.40 -5.62
CA ASN A 158 17.84 -10.20 -4.58
C ASN A 158 16.34 -9.88 -4.52
N ALA A 159 15.49 -10.87 -4.80
CA ALA A 159 14.03 -10.67 -4.88
C ALA A 159 13.42 -10.15 -3.57
N HIS A 160 13.93 -10.57 -2.40
CA HIS A 160 13.52 -10.03 -1.10
C HIS A 160 13.80 -8.52 -1.02
N HIS A 161 15.04 -8.10 -1.36
CA HIS A 161 15.41 -6.69 -1.35
C HIS A 161 14.62 -5.87 -2.38
N GLN A 162 14.34 -6.43 -3.56
CA GLN A 162 13.47 -5.80 -4.56
C GLN A 162 12.07 -5.55 -3.97
N ALA A 163 11.42 -6.56 -3.41
CA ALA A 163 10.12 -6.42 -2.79
C ALA A 163 10.15 -5.43 -1.62
N GLU A 164 11.09 -5.58 -0.69
CA GLU A 164 11.15 -4.75 0.51
C GLU A 164 11.39 -3.27 0.17
N THR A 165 12.25 -2.95 -0.80
CA THR A 165 12.47 -1.57 -1.25
C THR A 165 11.21 -0.97 -1.89
N ILE A 166 10.41 -1.77 -2.60
CA ILE A 166 9.12 -1.35 -3.17
C ILE A 166 8.14 -0.96 -2.05
N PHE A 167 7.94 -1.83 -1.05
CA PHE A 167 7.01 -1.56 0.04
C PHE A 167 7.45 -0.38 0.92
N LYS A 168 8.76 -0.24 1.18
CA LYS A 168 9.34 0.92 1.87
C LYS A 168 9.13 2.22 1.09
N ALA A 169 9.41 2.20 -0.21
CA ALA A 169 9.23 3.36 -1.07
C ALA A 169 7.76 3.79 -1.14
N PHE A 170 6.85 2.83 -1.24
CA PHE A 170 5.41 3.08 -1.19
C PHE A 170 4.98 3.70 0.14
N GLY A 171 5.40 3.13 1.29
CA GLY A 171 5.10 3.70 2.60
C GLY A 171 5.58 5.15 2.74
N ARG A 172 6.81 5.44 2.29
CA ARG A 172 7.36 6.80 2.28
C ARG A 172 6.61 7.76 1.36
N ALA A 173 6.21 7.30 0.16
CA ALA A 173 5.43 8.08 -0.78
C ALA A 173 4.03 8.39 -0.22
N LEU A 174 3.37 7.40 0.41
CA LEU A 174 2.10 7.59 1.13
C LEU A 174 2.23 8.67 2.21
N ARG A 175 3.23 8.55 3.08
CA ARG A 175 3.48 9.52 4.14
C ARG A 175 3.57 10.95 3.59
N MET A 176 4.35 11.15 2.53
CA MET A 176 4.50 12.46 1.90
C MET A 176 3.16 12.97 1.32
N ALA A 177 2.42 12.13 0.59
CA ALA A 177 1.16 12.50 -0.05
C ALA A 177 0.06 12.87 0.96
N LEU A 178 0.09 12.22 2.14
CA LEU A 178 -0.89 12.39 3.22
C LEU A 178 -0.61 13.58 4.14
N GLU A 179 0.58 14.17 4.08
CA GLU A 179 0.90 15.36 4.87
C GLU A 179 -0.08 16.50 4.58
N ILE A 180 -0.53 17.17 5.62
CA ILE A 180 -1.30 18.41 5.49
C ILE A 180 -0.32 19.55 5.24
N ASP A 181 -0.50 20.25 4.12
CA ASP A 181 0.24 21.48 3.83
C ASP A 181 -0.46 22.67 4.50
N PRO A 182 0.17 23.33 5.49
CA PRO A 182 -0.43 24.47 6.18
C PRO A 182 -0.80 25.63 5.22
N ARG A 183 -0.12 25.73 4.08
CA ARG A 183 -0.36 26.77 3.06
C ARG A 183 -1.60 26.46 2.21
N MET A 184 -2.09 25.22 2.26
CA MET A 184 -3.25 24.71 1.52
C MET A 184 -4.44 24.38 2.44
N ALA A 185 -4.40 24.86 3.70
CA ALA A 185 -5.41 24.53 4.70
C ALA A 185 -6.84 24.81 4.18
N GLY A 186 -7.69 23.77 4.16
CA GLY A 186 -9.07 23.85 3.68
C GLY A 186 -9.24 23.96 2.16
N VAL A 187 -8.16 24.02 1.39
CA VAL A 187 -8.20 24.16 -0.08
C VAL A 187 -8.12 22.77 -0.72
N MET A 188 -8.94 22.53 -1.75
CA MET A 188 -8.83 21.34 -2.58
C MET A 188 -7.56 21.43 -3.44
N PRO A 189 -6.62 20.47 -3.35
CA PRO A 189 -5.36 20.52 -4.10
C PRO A 189 -5.55 20.09 -5.56
N SER A 190 -6.48 20.74 -6.26
CA SER A 190 -6.83 20.46 -7.64
C SER A 190 -7.36 21.72 -8.34
N THR A 191 -6.84 21.99 -9.54
CA THR A 191 -7.35 23.08 -10.39
C THR A 191 -8.79 22.85 -10.88
N LYS A 192 -9.28 21.60 -10.78
CA LYS A 192 -10.68 21.24 -11.08
C LYS A 192 -11.64 21.51 -9.91
N GLY A 193 -11.11 21.83 -8.72
CA GLY A 193 -11.93 22.00 -7.50
C GLY A 193 -12.47 20.69 -6.90
N THR A 194 -12.09 19.54 -7.45
CA THR A 194 -12.50 18.19 -7.00
C THR A 194 -11.40 17.15 -7.26
N LEU A 195 -11.46 16.04 -6.49
CA LEU A 195 -10.61 14.86 -6.61
C LEU A 195 -11.45 13.59 -6.43
#